data_f90c1f0bf089a5dfade79056d963f41c
#
_entry.id   f90c1f0bf089a5dfade79056d963f41c
#
_cell.length_a   1.000
_cell.length_b   1.000
_cell.length_c   1.000
_cell.angle_alpha   90.00
_cell.angle_beta   90.00
_cell.angle_gamma   90.00
#
_symmetry.space_group_name_H-M   'P 1'
#
loop_
_entity.id
_entity.type
_entity.pdbx_description
1 polymer ?
#
loop_
_entity_poly.entity_id
_entity_poly.type
_entity_poly.pdbx_seq_one_letter_code
_entity_poly.pdbx_strand_id
1 'polypeptide(L)'
;VVGRVYTLSIMGGRDNYHTYESLPMKMYPVPPIDSLYYEKVLIREKTPYSSAHEGCNVFLNTEDPSGQCKFFRWDYTETWKFRLPFPVTNHTCWMSSNSDNIIIKSTSVLSESRISGFPLKFISNQTDRLNVRYSILVNQYSLNEDEFAFWEKLQNISQEVGGLYVITPGTIP
;
A
#
# COMPACT_ATOMS: atom_id res chain seq x y z
N VAL A 1 -0.79 -21.70 -4.85
CA VAL A 1 -1.88 -21.98 -5.81
C VAL A 1 -3.18 -21.55 -5.17
N VAL A 2 -3.94 -20.70 -5.86
CA VAL A 2 -5.25 -20.21 -5.41
C VAL A 2 -6.17 -21.38 -5.01
N GLY A 3 -6.91 -21.23 -3.91
CA GLY A 3 -7.83 -22.24 -3.39
C GLY A 3 -7.18 -23.33 -2.52
N ARG A 4 -5.85 -23.39 -2.47
CA ARG A 4 -5.16 -24.33 -1.55
C ARG A 4 -5.04 -23.72 -0.15
N VAL A 5 -4.90 -24.62 0.81
CA VAL A 5 -4.60 -24.29 2.20
C VAL A 5 -3.11 -24.46 2.43
N TYR A 6 -2.52 -23.49 3.11
CA TYR A 6 -1.10 -23.45 3.42
C TYR A 6 -0.90 -23.34 4.93
N THR A 7 0.14 -23.97 5.42
CA THR A 7 0.62 -23.84 6.80
C THR A 7 2.08 -23.44 6.75
N LEU A 8 2.46 -22.41 7.49
CA LEU A 8 3.85 -22.00 7.63
C LEU A 8 4.44 -22.73 8.82
N SER A 9 5.56 -23.41 8.61
CA SER A 9 6.34 -24.02 9.68
C SER A 9 7.71 -23.32 9.76
N ILE A 10 8.07 -22.85 10.94
CA ILE A 10 9.33 -22.17 11.22
C ILE A 10 10.08 -22.98 12.26
N MET A 11 11.30 -23.40 11.95
CA MET A 11 12.22 -24.02 12.90
C MET A 11 13.23 -22.98 13.35
N GLY A 12 13.39 -22.82 14.66
CA GLY A 12 14.29 -21.83 15.26
C GLY A 12 14.85 -22.29 16.59
N GLY A 13 15.85 -21.54 17.10
CA GLY A 13 16.61 -21.85 18.29
C GLY A 13 18.03 -22.29 17.98
N ARG A 14 18.92 -22.29 19.00
CA ARG A 14 20.36 -22.63 18.80
C ARG A 14 20.60 -24.01 18.20
N ASP A 15 19.65 -24.95 18.39
CA ASP A 15 19.75 -26.34 17.93
C ASP A 15 18.50 -26.78 17.13
N ASN A 16 17.74 -25.85 16.57
CA ASN A 16 16.48 -26.11 15.82
C ASN A 16 15.39 -26.92 16.59
N TYR A 17 15.39 -26.85 17.93
CA TYR A 17 14.47 -27.62 18.76
C TYR A 17 13.07 -27.04 18.88
N HIS A 18 12.83 -25.80 18.42
CA HIS A 18 11.52 -25.18 18.47
C HIS A 18 10.93 -25.10 17.07
N THR A 19 9.78 -25.75 16.88
CA THR A 19 8.99 -25.64 15.66
C THR A 19 7.74 -24.84 15.98
N TYR A 20 7.50 -23.80 15.18
CA TYR A 20 6.30 -22.97 15.25
C TYR A 20 5.50 -23.22 13.97
N GLU A 21 4.21 -23.47 14.10
CA GLU A 21 3.32 -23.68 12.97
C GLU A 21 2.18 -22.66 13.01
N SER A 22 1.88 -22.08 11.85
CA SER A 22 0.72 -21.23 11.72
C SER A 22 -0.56 -22.05 11.65
N LEU A 23 -1.68 -21.44 11.94
CA LEU A 23 -2.97 -22.00 11.56
C LEU A 23 -3.02 -22.22 10.04
N PRO A 24 -3.77 -23.23 9.56
CA PRO A 24 -3.98 -23.45 8.14
C PRO A 24 -4.73 -22.27 7.52
N MET A 25 -4.15 -21.64 6.48
CA MET A 25 -4.73 -20.46 5.81
C MET A 25 -5.04 -20.79 4.36
N LYS A 26 -6.27 -20.48 3.93
CA LYS A 26 -6.70 -20.66 2.55
C LYS A 26 -6.29 -19.44 1.72
N MET A 27 -5.62 -19.71 0.60
CA MET A 27 -5.28 -18.65 -0.36
C MET A 27 -6.50 -18.32 -1.23
N TYR A 28 -7.02 -17.10 -1.07
CA TYR A 28 -8.12 -16.60 -1.89
C TYR A 28 -7.62 -16.09 -3.25
N PRO A 29 -8.49 -16.12 -4.28
CA PRO A 29 -8.16 -15.49 -5.56
C PRO A 29 -8.00 -13.98 -5.37
N VAL A 30 -7.03 -13.40 -6.06
CA VAL A 30 -6.86 -11.96 -6.12
C VAL A 30 -7.52 -11.48 -7.40
N PRO A 31 -8.58 -10.65 -7.36
CA PRO A 31 -9.15 -10.08 -8.56
C PRO A 31 -8.14 -9.13 -9.23
N PRO A 32 -8.23 -8.91 -10.55
CA PRO A 32 -7.37 -7.94 -11.21
C PRO A 32 -7.69 -6.50 -10.77
N ILE A 33 -6.71 -5.61 -10.89
CA ILE A 33 -6.95 -4.18 -10.84
C ILE A 33 -7.62 -3.80 -12.16
N ASP A 34 -8.83 -3.23 -12.11
CA ASP A 34 -9.57 -2.84 -13.32
C ASP A 34 -8.95 -1.62 -13.99
N SER A 35 -8.60 -0.62 -13.18
CA SER A 35 -7.93 0.57 -13.68
C SER A 35 -7.09 1.25 -12.60
N LEU A 36 -6.00 1.84 -13.06
CA LEU A 36 -5.15 2.75 -12.30
C LEU A 36 -5.09 4.06 -13.09
N TYR A 37 -5.48 5.17 -12.48
CA TYR A 37 -5.52 6.46 -13.15
C TYR A 37 -5.08 7.57 -12.21
N TYR A 38 -4.83 8.75 -12.76
CA TYR A 38 -4.44 9.91 -11.97
C TYR A 38 -5.30 11.13 -12.31
N GLU A 39 -5.44 12.00 -11.33
CA GLU A 39 -6.07 13.31 -11.49
C GLU A 39 -5.11 14.39 -11.02
N LYS A 40 -5.00 15.47 -11.81
CA LYS A 40 -4.27 16.65 -11.37
C LYS A 40 -5.10 17.42 -10.36
N VAL A 41 -4.47 17.84 -9.28
CA VAL A 41 -5.12 18.61 -8.23
C VAL A 41 -4.30 19.84 -7.88
N LEU A 42 -4.99 20.93 -7.59
CA LEU A 42 -4.41 22.14 -7.06
C LEU A 42 -4.73 22.20 -5.56
N ILE A 43 -3.70 22.05 -4.74
CA ILE A 43 -3.82 22.16 -3.29
C ILE A 43 -3.60 23.63 -2.91
N ARG A 44 -4.61 24.21 -2.26
CA ARG A 44 -4.51 25.51 -1.61
C ARG A 44 -4.52 25.28 -0.11
N GLU A 45 -3.38 25.45 0.52
CA GLU A 45 -3.35 25.43 1.98
C GLU A 45 -4.09 26.65 2.52
N LYS A 46 -4.82 26.46 3.63
CA LYS A 46 -5.65 27.51 4.24
C LYS A 46 -4.85 28.59 4.97
N THR A 47 -3.52 28.60 4.84
CA THR A 47 -2.67 29.59 5.50
C THR A 47 -2.42 30.79 4.59
N PRO A 48 -2.45 32.02 5.09
CA PRO A 48 -2.30 33.23 4.29
C PRO A 48 -0.96 33.36 3.52
N TYR A 49 0.02 32.55 3.88
CA TYR A 49 1.39 32.59 3.34
C TYR A 49 1.74 31.35 2.50
N SER A 50 0.82 30.41 2.34
CA SER A 50 1.06 29.20 1.55
C SER A 50 0.71 29.43 0.08
N SER A 51 1.69 29.23 -0.79
CA SER A 51 1.45 29.21 -2.23
C SER A 51 0.70 27.94 -2.63
N ALA A 52 -0.33 28.10 -3.48
CA ALA A 52 -0.97 26.94 -4.08
C ALA A 52 0.07 26.09 -4.81
N HIS A 53 0.03 24.78 -4.60
CA HIS A 53 0.89 23.85 -5.31
C HIS A 53 0.07 22.78 -6.01
N GLU A 54 0.59 22.30 -7.12
CA GLU A 54 -0.04 21.25 -7.91
C GLU A 54 0.48 19.89 -7.50
N GLY A 55 -0.29 18.86 -7.82
CA GLY A 55 0.11 17.49 -7.64
C GLY A 55 -0.78 16.54 -8.44
N CYS A 56 -0.51 15.28 -8.30
CA CYS A 56 -1.31 14.20 -8.88
C CYS A 56 -1.81 13.27 -7.79
N ASN A 57 -3.11 13.03 -7.74
CA ASN A 57 -3.67 11.90 -7.00
C ASN A 57 -3.73 10.69 -7.91
N VAL A 58 -3.22 9.56 -7.43
CA VAL A 58 -3.34 8.27 -8.09
C VAL A 58 -4.51 7.52 -7.46
N PHE A 59 -5.41 7.03 -8.30
CA PHE A 59 -6.61 6.29 -7.91
C PHE A 59 -6.61 4.90 -8.49
N LEU A 60 -7.30 4.00 -7.81
CA LEU A 60 -7.45 2.60 -8.19
C LEU A 60 -8.94 2.21 -8.18
N ASN A 61 -9.31 1.41 -9.19
CA ASN A 61 -10.57 0.70 -9.24
C ASN A 61 -10.30 -0.80 -9.28
N THR A 62 -11.08 -1.57 -8.54
CA THR A 62 -11.04 -3.04 -8.56
C THR A 62 -12.41 -3.59 -8.16
N GLU A 63 -12.77 -4.74 -8.73
CA GLU A 63 -14.00 -5.44 -8.44
C GLU A 63 -13.75 -6.95 -8.37
N ASP A 64 -14.39 -7.61 -7.43
CA ASP A 64 -14.51 -9.06 -7.42
C ASP A 64 -15.95 -9.50 -7.66
N PRO A 65 -16.34 -9.82 -8.91
CA PRO A 65 -17.68 -10.28 -9.22
C PRO A 65 -18.05 -11.59 -8.52
N SER A 66 -17.06 -12.39 -8.11
CA SER A 66 -17.28 -13.64 -7.37
C SER A 66 -17.64 -13.41 -5.90
N GLY A 67 -17.32 -12.23 -5.36
CA GLY A 67 -17.52 -11.86 -3.96
C GLY A 67 -16.68 -12.66 -2.96
N GLN A 68 -15.65 -13.39 -3.43
CA GLN A 68 -14.77 -14.19 -2.58
C GLN A 68 -13.70 -13.34 -1.89
N CYS A 69 -13.22 -12.31 -2.57
CA CYS A 69 -12.27 -11.36 -2.02
C CYS A 69 -13.03 -10.16 -1.45
N LYS A 70 -13.02 -10.01 -0.13
CA LYS A 70 -13.65 -8.89 0.58
C LYS A 70 -12.67 -7.98 1.29
N PHE A 71 -11.44 -8.40 1.42
CA PHE A 71 -10.39 -7.68 2.12
C PHE A 71 -9.20 -7.51 1.20
N PHE A 72 -8.83 -6.27 0.97
CA PHE A 72 -7.80 -5.88 0.02
C PHE A 72 -6.65 -5.20 0.74
N ARG A 73 -5.44 -5.50 0.27
CA ARG A 73 -4.23 -4.77 0.63
C ARG A 73 -3.49 -4.42 -0.65
N TRP A 74 -2.89 -3.24 -0.66
CA TRP A 74 -2.01 -2.81 -1.74
C TRP A 74 -0.65 -2.39 -1.20
N ASP A 75 0.36 -2.62 -1.99
CA ASP A 75 1.63 -1.94 -1.92
C ASP A 75 2.03 -1.48 -3.32
N TYR A 76 3.01 -0.61 -3.39
CA TYR A 76 3.51 -0.13 -4.66
C TYR A 76 5.01 0.13 -4.61
N THR A 77 5.64 0.05 -5.79
CA THR A 77 6.98 0.54 -6.05
C THR A 77 6.87 1.71 -7.01
N GLU A 78 7.40 2.86 -6.61
CA GLU A 78 7.50 4.03 -7.47
C GLU A 78 8.91 4.16 -8.04
N THR A 79 9.01 4.61 -9.28
CA THR A 79 10.29 4.91 -9.95
C THR A 79 10.14 6.20 -10.71
N TRP A 80 11.07 7.12 -10.51
CA TRP A 80 11.03 8.40 -11.19
C TRP A 80 12.38 8.79 -11.75
N LYS A 81 12.30 9.59 -12.82
CA LYS A 81 13.42 10.19 -13.52
C LYS A 81 13.44 11.68 -13.23
N PHE A 82 14.59 12.19 -12.84
CA PHE A 82 14.77 13.61 -12.59
C PHE A 82 16.11 14.11 -13.15
N ARG A 83 16.23 15.42 -13.26
CA ARG A 83 17.46 16.09 -13.68
C ARG A 83 18.05 16.86 -12.52
N LEU A 84 19.35 16.70 -12.34
CA LEU A 84 20.11 17.53 -11.41
C LEU A 84 20.17 18.98 -11.91
N PRO A 85 20.03 19.97 -11.02
CA PRO A 85 20.08 21.38 -11.39
C PRO A 85 21.50 21.87 -11.69
N PHE A 86 22.50 20.99 -11.66
CA PHE A 86 23.91 21.34 -11.84
C PHE A 86 24.42 20.88 -13.21
N PRO A 87 25.34 21.65 -13.84
CA PRO A 87 25.95 21.27 -15.12
C PRO A 87 26.99 20.16 -14.92
N VAL A 88 26.52 18.91 -14.86
CA VAL A 88 27.36 17.71 -14.81
C VAL A 88 27.21 16.90 -16.10
N THR A 89 28.21 16.11 -16.46
CA THR A 89 28.25 15.34 -17.71
C THR A 89 27.05 14.41 -17.87
N ASN A 90 26.56 13.85 -16.75
CA ASN A 90 25.34 13.03 -16.72
C ASN A 90 24.39 13.55 -15.64
N HIS A 91 23.53 14.47 -16.02
CA HIS A 91 22.59 15.13 -15.10
C HIS A 91 21.22 14.44 -14.97
N THR A 92 21.06 13.25 -15.59
CA THR A 92 19.83 12.47 -15.51
C THR A 92 19.98 11.36 -14.48
N CYS A 93 19.09 11.32 -13.50
CA CYS A 93 19.06 10.34 -12.42
C CYS A 93 17.75 9.57 -12.39
N TRP A 94 17.80 8.38 -11.83
CA TRP A 94 16.65 7.54 -11.54
C TRP A 94 16.66 7.18 -10.06
N MET A 95 15.49 7.21 -9.44
CA MET A 95 15.28 6.71 -8.08
C MET A 95 14.07 5.79 -8.04
N SER A 96 14.10 4.84 -7.11
CA SER A 96 12.97 3.97 -6.79
C SER A 96 12.74 3.93 -5.28
N SER A 97 11.48 3.82 -4.88
CA SER A 97 11.07 3.70 -3.50
C SER A 97 9.86 2.78 -3.41
N ASN A 98 9.74 2.04 -2.33
CA ASN A 98 8.56 1.24 -2.02
C ASN A 98 7.58 2.05 -1.17
N SER A 99 6.31 1.61 -1.15
CA SER A 99 5.31 2.15 -0.23
C SER A 99 5.73 1.91 1.21
N ASP A 100 5.63 2.95 2.02
CA ASP A 100 5.90 2.96 3.46
C ASP A 100 4.61 2.92 4.30
N ASN A 101 3.46 3.14 3.66
CA ASN A 101 2.16 3.13 4.30
C ASN A 101 1.47 1.77 4.13
N ILE A 102 0.70 1.39 5.15
CA ILE A 102 -0.20 0.25 5.08
C ILE A 102 -1.49 0.70 4.40
N ILE A 103 -1.77 0.11 3.23
CA ILE A 103 -2.92 0.48 2.40
C ILE A 103 -3.86 -0.71 2.34
N ILE A 104 -4.97 -0.63 3.06
CA ILE A 104 -5.98 -1.69 3.17
C ILE A 104 -7.38 -1.13 2.96
N LYS A 105 -8.29 -2.00 2.50
CA LYS A 105 -9.71 -1.68 2.38
C LYS A 105 -10.55 -2.94 2.51
N SER A 106 -11.66 -2.83 3.26
CA SER A 106 -12.68 -3.87 3.34
C SER A 106 -13.92 -3.49 2.54
N THR A 107 -14.51 -4.47 1.89
CA THR A 107 -15.83 -4.42 1.25
C THR A 107 -16.85 -5.32 1.95
N SER A 108 -16.52 -5.85 3.14
CA SER A 108 -17.37 -6.83 3.84
C SER A 108 -18.77 -6.33 4.18
N VAL A 109 -18.93 -5.03 4.37
CA VAL A 109 -20.21 -4.36 4.66
C VAL A 109 -20.98 -3.93 3.40
N LEU A 110 -20.37 -4.08 2.23
CA LEU A 110 -20.98 -3.71 0.95
C LEU A 110 -21.74 -4.90 0.34
N SER A 111 -22.78 -4.62 -0.42
CA SER A 111 -23.51 -5.63 -1.19
C SER A 111 -22.67 -6.26 -2.30
N GLU A 112 -21.75 -5.48 -2.87
CA GLU A 112 -20.84 -5.88 -3.93
C GLU A 112 -19.38 -5.68 -3.48
N SER A 113 -18.48 -6.58 -3.88
CA SER A 113 -17.06 -6.42 -3.62
C SER A 113 -16.42 -5.53 -4.68
N ARG A 114 -16.79 -4.24 -4.65
CA ARG A 114 -16.34 -3.23 -5.59
C ARG A 114 -15.77 -2.02 -4.89
N ILE A 115 -14.62 -1.57 -5.39
CA ILE A 115 -13.91 -0.39 -4.92
C ILE A 115 -13.70 0.53 -6.12
N SER A 116 -14.21 1.75 -6.05
CA SER A 116 -14.10 2.74 -7.11
C SER A 116 -13.49 4.03 -6.56
N GLY A 117 -12.51 4.59 -7.30
CA GLY A 117 -11.88 5.86 -6.93
C GLY A 117 -11.10 5.80 -5.62
N PHE A 118 -10.51 4.65 -5.28
CA PHE A 118 -9.74 4.53 -4.06
C PHE A 118 -8.43 5.33 -4.16
N PRO A 119 -8.20 6.32 -3.29
CA PRO A 119 -7.00 7.14 -3.32
C PRO A 119 -5.81 6.32 -2.84
N LEU A 120 -4.86 6.04 -3.73
CA LEU A 120 -3.69 5.25 -3.45
C LEU A 120 -2.52 6.11 -2.94
N LYS A 121 -2.24 7.21 -3.65
CA LYS A 121 -1.12 8.11 -3.34
C LYS A 121 -1.32 9.50 -3.93
N PHE A 122 -0.90 10.50 -3.17
CA PHE A 122 -0.69 11.85 -3.66
C PHE A 122 0.80 12.10 -3.95
N ILE A 123 1.09 12.73 -5.09
CA ILE A 123 2.44 13.08 -5.54
C ILE A 123 2.47 14.58 -5.76
N SER A 124 3.28 15.29 -4.96
CA SER A 124 3.44 16.74 -5.07
C SER A 124 4.41 17.10 -6.21
N ASN A 125 4.12 18.19 -6.92
CA ASN A 125 5.04 18.76 -7.90
C ASN A 125 6.23 19.52 -7.26
N GLN A 126 6.20 19.70 -5.94
CA GLN A 126 7.31 20.29 -5.18
C GLN A 126 8.47 19.33 -4.93
N THR A 127 8.30 18.04 -5.33
CA THR A 127 9.33 17.02 -5.24
C THR A 127 9.94 16.76 -6.63
N ASP A 128 11.06 16.04 -6.65
CA ASP A 128 11.72 15.59 -7.88
C ASP A 128 10.94 14.50 -8.65
N ARG A 129 9.92 13.90 -8.01
CA ARG A 129 9.13 12.79 -8.56
C ARG A 129 8.43 13.09 -9.88
N LEU A 130 7.89 14.30 -10.02
CA LEU A 130 7.19 14.75 -11.24
C LEU A 130 8.09 15.57 -12.18
N ASN A 131 9.42 15.56 -11.97
CA ASN A 131 10.33 16.42 -12.73
C ASN A 131 10.41 16.04 -14.22
N VAL A 132 10.57 14.74 -14.57
CA VAL A 132 10.70 14.28 -15.95
C VAL A 132 9.74 13.14 -16.28
N ARG A 133 9.78 12.07 -15.49
CA ARG A 133 8.94 10.88 -15.67
C ARG A 133 8.70 10.22 -14.33
N TYR A 134 7.48 9.80 -14.12
CA TYR A 134 7.06 9.00 -12.96
C TYR A 134 6.39 7.72 -13.41
N SER A 135 6.64 6.65 -12.69
CA SER A 135 6.02 5.34 -12.87
C SER A 135 5.69 4.75 -11.50
N ILE A 136 4.55 4.09 -11.40
CA ILE A 136 4.12 3.36 -10.22
C ILE A 136 3.70 1.96 -10.63
N LEU A 137 4.23 0.96 -9.93
CA LEU A 137 3.82 -0.44 -10.03
C LEU A 137 3.05 -0.78 -8.77
N VAL A 138 1.79 -1.15 -8.91
CA VAL A 138 0.90 -1.47 -7.80
C VAL A 138 0.68 -2.98 -7.74
N ASN A 139 0.86 -3.56 -6.56
CA ASN A 139 0.52 -4.94 -6.27
C ASN A 139 -0.76 -4.97 -5.43
N GLN A 140 -1.68 -5.87 -5.77
CA GLN A 140 -2.92 -6.10 -5.05
C GLN A 140 -2.90 -7.49 -4.42
N TYR A 141 -3.34 -7.56 -3.17
CA TYR A 141 -3.43 -8.78 -2.38
C TYR A 141 -4.85 -8.98 -1.86
N SER A 142 -5.30 -10.22 -1.88
CA SER A 142 -6.51 -10.67 -1.20
C SER A 142 -6.12 -11.16 0.20
N LEU A 143 -6.79 -10.68 1.22
CA LEU A 143 -6.60 -11.09 2.60
C LEU A 143 -7.81 -11.87 3.09
N ASN A 144 -7.60 -12.71 4.11
CA ASN A 144 -8.68 -13.20 4.94
C ASN A 144 -9.02 -12.17 6.05
N GLU A 145 -10.05 -12.45 6.85
CA GLU A 145 -10.51 -11.54 7.90
C GLU A 145 -9.46 -11.34 9.00
N ASP A 146 -8.77 -12.41 9.41
CA ASP A 146 -7.74 -12.35 10.46
C ASP A 146 -6.51 -11.57 10.00
N GLU A 147 -6.09 -11.79 8.75
CA GLU A 147 -4.99 -11.04 8.12
C GLU A 147 -5.36 -9.56 8.01
N PHE A 148 -6.59 -9.25 7.61
CA PHE A 148 -7.05 -7.87 7.53
C PHE A 148 -7.03 -7.19 8.91
N ALA A 149 -7.57 -7.86 9.94
CA ALA A 149 -7.58 -7.35 11.30
C ALA A 149 -6.15 -7.11 11.84
N PHE A 150 -5.19 -7.96 11.48
CA PHE A 150 -3.78 -7.75 11.82
C PHE A 150 -3.22 -6.49 11.15
N TRP A 151 -3.43 -6.33 9.83
CA TRP A 151 -2.96 -5.16 9.11
C TRP A 151 -3.64 -3.86 9.56
N GLU A 152 -4.92 -3.92 9.93
CA GLU A 152 -5.66 -2.79 10.47
C GLU A 152 -5.08 -2.32 11.83
N LYS A 153 -4.76 -3.27 12.71
CA LYS A 153 -4.06 -2.95 13.98
C LYS A 153 -2.71 -2.29 13.72
N LEU A 154 -1.92 -2.81 12.78
CA LEU A 154 -0.63 -2.21 12.42
C LEU A 154 -0.80 -0.82 11.81
N GLN A 155 -1.80 -0.61 10.96
CA GLN A 155 -2.10 0.69 10.36
C GLN A 155 -2.43 1.71 11.46
N ASN A 156 -3.30 1.36 12.41
CA ASN A 156 -3.67 2.21 13.52
C ASN A 156 -2.45 2.59 14.38
N ILE A 157 -1.62 1.60 14.73
CA ILE A 157 -0.38 1.85 15.49
C ILE A 157 0.55 2.79 14.71
N SER A 158 0.75 2.57 13.42
CA SER A 158 1.65 3.39 12.60
C SER A 158 1.16 4.83 12.44
N GLN A 159 -0.15 5.05 12.45
CA GLN A 159 -0.76 6.38 12.39
C GLN A 159 -0.75 7.10 13.76
N GLU A 160 -0.84 6.34 14.85
CA GLU A 160 -0.80 6.89 16.23
C GLU A 160 0.62 7.21 16.70
N VAL A 161 1.65 6.63 16.10
CA VAL A 161 3.08 6.85 16.47
C VAL A 161 3.60 8.27 16.15
N GLY A 162 2.74 9.17 15.64
CA GLY A 162 2.94 10.61 15.83
C GLY A 162 2.81 11.08 17.29
N GLY A 163 2.34 10.23 18.21
CA GLY A 163 2.21 10.44 19.65
C GLY A 163 3.10 9.50 20.45
N LEU A 164 3.72 9.99 21.50
CA LEU A 164 4.85 9.46 22.29
C LEU A 164 4.64 8.11 23.03
N TYR A 165 3.61 7.32 22.73
CA TYR A 165 3.35 6.04 23.40
C TYR A 165 2.94 4.95 22.40
N VAL A 166 3.84 4.01 22.18
CA VAL A 166 3.58 2.78 21.41
C VAL A 166 2.94 1.74 22.34
N ILE A 167 1.68 1.40 22.09
CA ILE A 167 1.09 0.18 22.65
C ILE A 167 1.60 -0.98 21.80
N THR A 168 2.46 -1.83 22.38
CA THR A 168 2.94 -3.04 21.74
C THR A 168 1.75 -3.96 21.45
N PRO A 169 1.56 -4.47 20.20
CA PRO A 169 0.50 -5.41 19.91
C PRO A 169 0.70 -6.66 20.76
N GLY A 170 -0.27 -6.94 21.62
CA GLY A 170 -0.29 -8.20 22.36
C GLY A 170 -0.58 -9.34 21.39
N THR A 171 0.20 -10.40 21.51
CA THR A 171 0.04 -11.75 20.94
C THR A 171 -0.44 -11.81 19.47
N ILE A 172 0.46 -12.24 18.62
CA ILE A 172 0.14 -12.75 17.28
C ILE A 172 -0.65 -14.05 17.49
N PRO A 173 -1.85 -14.20 16.93
CA PRO A 173 -2.59 -15.46 17.01
C PRO A 173 -1.90 -16.57 16.23
#